data_30651a8e7d23d10c3306afc57df01d30
#
_entry.id   30651a8e7d23d10c3306afc57df01d30
#
_cell.length_a   1.000
_cell.length_b   1.000
_cell.length_c   1.000
_cell.angle_alpha   90.00
_cell.angle_beta   90.00
_cell.angle_gamma   90.00
#
_symmetry.space_group_name_H-M   'P 1'
#
loop_
_entity.id
_entity.type
_entity.pdbx_description
1 polymer ?
#
loop_
_entity_poly.entity_id
_entity_poly.type
_entity_poly.pdbx_seq_one_letter_code
_entity_poly.pdbx_strand_id
1 'polypeptide(L)' 'MSWIFDYEDGDYAMELSDNMAVDSDGDMMMRVGDDMAMDMDSGELHMVSGWPDDED' A
#
# COMPACT_ATOMS: atom_id res chain seq x y z
N MET A 1 9.12 -6.77 7.15
CA MET A 1 8.22 -5.69 7.04
C MET A 1 8.83 -4.57 6.27
N SER A 2 8.12 -3.98 5.37
CA SER A 2 8.67 -2.97 4.48
C SER A 2 7.83 -1.74 4.50
N TRP A 3 8.46 -0.62 4.12
CA TRP A 3 7.74 0.63 3.97
C TRP A 3 7.41 0.82 2.51
N ILE A 4 6.19 1.29 2.25
CA ILE A 4 5.69 1.50 0.91
C ILE A 4 5.42 2.98 0.79
N PHE A 5 5.78 3.59 -0.32
CA PHE A 5 5.55 5.01 -0.52
C PHE A 5 4.28 5.19 -1.35
N ASP A 6 3.37 6.02 -0.84
CA ASP A 6 2.11 6.32 -1.50
C ASP A 6 2.27 7.65 -2.21
N TYR A 7 2.33 7.62 -3.53
CA TYR A 7 2.51 8.83 -4.30
C TYR A 7 1.29 9.74 -4.24
N GLU A 8 0.12 9.18 -4.06
CA GLU A 8 -1.09 9.97 -4.08
C GLU A 8 -1.12 10.94 -2.91
N ASP A 9 -0.71 10.48 -1.75
CA ASP A 9 -0.75 11.31 -0.59
C ASP A 9 0.61 11.82 -0.20
N GLY A 10 1.66 11.29 -0.73
CA GLY A 10 3.00 11.65 -0.31
C GLY A 10 3.37 11.09 1.05
N ASP A 11 2.74 9.98 1.42
CA ASP A 11 2.94 9.37 2.71
C ASP A 11 3.51 8.00 2.57
N TYR A 12 3.93 7.42 3.67
CA TYR A 12 4.40 6.05 3.70
C TYR A 12 3.33 5.16 4.32
N ALA A 13 3.35 3.91 3.90
CA ALA A 13 2.52 2.88 4.50
C ALA A 13 3.40 1.73 4.93
N MET A 14 2.94 0.95 5.88
CA MET A 14 3.70 -0.18 6.37
C MET A 14 3.06 -1.46 5.85
N GLU A 15 3.88 -2.31 5.27
CA GLU A 15 3.39 -3.57 4.77
C GLU A 15 3.02 -4.47 5.93
N LEU A 16 1.82 -5.05 5.87
CA LEU A 16 1.39 -6.01 6.87
C LEU A 16 1.45 -7.42 6.35
N SER A 17 1.22 -7.59 5.06
CA SER A 17 1.31 -8.91 4.44
C SER A 17 1.53 -8.70 2.96
N ASP A 18 1.50 -9.78 2.20
CA ASP A 18 1.77 -9.70 0.77
C ASP A 18 0.85 -8.75 0.04
N ASN A 19 -0.36 -8.56 0.53
CA ASN A 19 -1.29 -7.71 -0.19
C ASN A 19 -2.03 -6.75 0.74
N MET A 20 -1.53 -6.48 1.92
CA MET A 20 -2.18 -5.55 2.84
C MET A 20 -1.14 -4.60 3.41
N ALA A 21 -1.53 -3.36 3.59
CA ALA A 21 -0.69 -2.35 4.21
C ALA A 21 -1.56 -1.39 5.00
N VAL A 22 -0.96 -0.66 5.91
CA VAL A 22 -1.65 0.36 6.66
C VAL A 22 -0.90 1.66 6.47
N ASP A 23 -1.57 2.73 6.13
CA ASP A 23 -0.90 3.99 5.87
C ASP A 23 -0.69 4.76 7.18
N SER A 24 -0.09 5.93 7.08
CA SER A 24 0.28 6.68 8.27
C SER A 24 -0.93 7.21 9.02
N ASP A 25 -2.08 7.27 8.37
CA ASP A 25 -3.29 7.70 9.03
C ASP A 25 -4.01 6.54 9.71
N GLY A 26 -3.54 5.34 9.53
CA GLY A 26 -4.18 4.18 10.10
C GLY A 26 -5.18 3.51 9.18
N ASP A 27 -5.24 3.92 7.92
CA ASP A 27 -6.16 3.32 6.97
C ASP A 27 -5.55 2.10 6.34
N MET A 28 -6.36 1.08 6.18
CA MET A 28 -5.90 -0.15 5.54
C MET A 28 -5.99 -0.04 4.05
N MET A 29 -4.99 -0.58 3.37
CA MET A 29 -4.99 -0.62 1.92
C MET A 29 -4.77 -2.04 1.46
N MET A 30 -5.39 -2.39 0.34
CA MET A 30 -5.24 -3.70 -0.25
C MET A 30 -4.49 -3.56 -1.57
N ARG A 31 -3.46 -4.37 -1.75
CA ARG A 31 -2.71 -4.34 -3.00
C ARG A 31 -3.58 -4.89 -4.12
N VAL A 32 -3.68 -4.14 -5.21
CA VAL A 32 -4.47 -4.56 -6.35
C VAL A 32 -3.63 -4.67 -7.60
N GLY A 33 -2.34 -4.40 -7.52
CA GLY A 33 -1.44 -4.53 -8.65
C GLY A 33 -0.01 -4.38 -8.17
N ASP A 34 0.92 -4.37 -9.10
CA ASP A 34 2.32 -4.27 -8.73
C ASP A 34 2.64 -2.97 -8.05
N ASP A 35 1.99 -1.89 -8.45
CA ASP A 35 2.28 -0.59 -7.92
C ASP A 35 1.01 0.16 -7.59
N MET A 36 -0.07 -0.53 -7.28
CA MET A 36 -1.34 0.09 -6.94
C MET A 36 -1.94 -0.56 -5.71
N ALA A 37 -2.58 0.23 -4.91
CA ALA A 37 -3.31 -0.26 -3.75
C ALA A 37 -4.64 0.46 -3.66
N MET A 38 -5.63 -0.17 -3.06
CA MET A 38 -6.93 0.43 -2.89
C MET A 38 -7.17 0.69 -1.42
N ASP A 39 -7.59 1.91 -1.12
CA ASP A 39 -7.95 2.27 0.23
C ASP A 39 -9.27 1.57 0.57
N MET A 40 -9.25 0.71 1.56
CA MET A 40 -10.42 -0.10 1.86
C MET A 40 -11.53 0.70 2.49
N ASP A 41 -11.23 1.88 3.00
CA ASP A 41 -12.25 2.70 3.61
C ASP A 41 -13.04 3.47 2.56
N SER A 42 -12.37 4.02 1.57
CA SER A 42 -13.05 4.85 0.58
C SER A 42 -13.13 4.18 -0.78
N GLY A 43 -12.40 3.12 -1.01
CA GLY A 43 -12.35 2.49 -2.32
C GLY A 43 -11.47 3.22 -3.31
N GLU A 44 -10.68 4.16 -2.85
CA GLU A 44 -9.87 4.96 -3.74
C GLU A 44 -8.59 4.24 -4.10
N LEU A 45 -8.16 4.37 -5.33
CA LEU A 45 -6.92 3.76 -5.77
C LEU A 45 -5.76 4.69 -5.55
N HIS A 46 -4.66 4.14 -5.10
CA HIS A 46 -3.44 4.90 -4.86
C HIS A 46 -2.30 4.27 -5.62
N MET A 47 -1.43 5.10 -6.15
CA MET A 47 -0.20 4.61 -6.74
C MET A 47 0.84 4.52 -5.66
N VAL A 48 1.48 3.37 -5.57
CA VAL A 48 2.44 3.11 -4.49
C VAL A 48 3.71 2.53 -5.07
N SER A 49 4.76 2.57 -4.29
CA SER A 49 6.04 2.03 -4.70
C SER A 49 6.69 1.37 -3.49
N GLY A 50 7.44 0.31 -3.73
CA GLY A 50 8.17 -0.34 -2.66
C GLY A 50 7.51 -1.57 -2.09
N TRP A 51 6.36 -1.95 -2.61
CA TRP A 51 5.71 -3.17 -2.14
C TRP A 51 6.56 -4.36 -2.58
N PRO A 52 7.04 -5.16 -1.68
CA PRO A 52 7.92 -6.24 -2.09
C PRO A 52 7.16 -7.30 -2.85
N ASP A 53 7.86 -7.83 -3.87
CA ASP A 53 7.29 -8.84 -4.64
C ASP A 53 7.86 -10.09 -4.16
N ASP A 54 7.16 -10.99 -3.62
CA ASP A 54 7.80 -12.00 -3.03
C ASP A 54 7.94 -13.18 -3.81
N GLU A 55 8.17 -13.14 -4.96
CA GLU A 55 8.40 -14.14 -5.68
C GLU A 55 9.62 -14.61 -5.67
N ASP A 56 10.21 -15.01 -5.46
CA ASP A 56 11.39 -15.49 -5.40
C ASP A 56 11.69 -16.10 -4.93
#